data_cc97b57a1a1d35a3f75c8bf36a51e954
#
_entry.id   cc97b57a1a1d35a3f75c8bf36a51e954
#
_cell.length_a   1.000
_cell.length_b   1.000
_cell.length_c   1.000
_cell.angle_alpha   90.00
_cell.angle_beta   90.00
_cell.angle_gamma   90.00
#
_symmetry.space_group_name_H-M   'P 1'
#
loop_
_entity.id
_entity.type
_entity.pdbx_description
1 polymer ?
#
loop_
_entity_poly.entity_id
_entity_poly.type
_entity_poly.pdbx_seq_one_letter_code
_entity_poly.pdbx_strand_id
1 'polypeptide(L)'
;GVHDHMRDLCRRLAQEGYLSVAPELYFREGDPSEYSDIPTLFKELVSKVSDSQVLSDLDHVANWAARHDGDMRRMAITGFCWGGRISWLFAAHNPQVRAAAAWYGRLEGEKTLKQQKHPIDIAVDLTAPVLGLYGGQDESIPLESIDKMRQALHAANAKAEIVVYPEAGHAFNADYRPSYHADSAADGWSRMLAWFKQYGVAPNA
;
A
#
# COMPACT_ATOMS: atom_id res chain seq x y z
N GLY A 1 -3.45 -10.52 5.86
CA GLY A 1 -4.64 -11.19 5.32
C GLY A 1 -5.88 -10.30 5.33
N VAL A 2 -6.96 -10.81 4.80
CA VAL A 2 -8.25 -10.11 4.70
C VAL A 2 -9.01 -10.27 6.02
N HIS A 3 -8.62 -9.51 7.04
CA HIS A 3 -9.28 -9.46 8.35
C HIS A 3 -10.36 -8.34 8.39
N ASP A 4 -11.07 -8.21 9.52
CA ASP A 4 -12.25 -7.33 9.62
C ASP A 4 -11.97 -5.86 9.28
N HIS A 5 -10.83 -5.32 9.70
CA HIS A 5 -10.43 -3.96 9.32
C HIS A 5 -10.26 -3.81 7.79
N MET A 6 -9.68 -4.80 7.09
CA MET A 6 -9.57 -4.75 5.62
C MET A 6 -10.94 -4.84 4.94
N ARG A 7 -11.86 -5.65 5.50
CA ARG A 7 -13.25 -5.70 5.03
C ARG A 7 -13.98 -4.38 5.23
N ASP A 8 -13.71 -3.70 6.36
CA ASP A 8 -14.27 -2.37 6.64
C ASP A 8 -13.73 -1.31 5.68
N LEU A 9 -12.43 -1.30 5.41
CA LEU A 9 -11.83 -0.42 4.41
C LEU A 9 -12.46 -0.61 3.02
N CYS A 10 -12.73 -1.87 2.62
CA CYS A 10 -13.44 -2.13 1.36
C CYS A 10 -14.87 -1.56 1.37
N ARG A 11 -15.60 -1.69 2.49
CA ARG A 11 -16.95 -1.11 2.62
C ARG A 11 -16.91 0.42 2.57
N ARG A 12 -15.94 1.05 3.23
CA ARG A 12 -15.75 2.51 3.19
C ARG A 12 -15.45 3.00 1.77
N LEU A 13 -14.57 2.31 1.04
CA LEU A 13 -14.32 2.64 -0.37
C LEU A 13 -15.55 2.41 -1.25
N ALA A 14 -16.36 1.37 -0.96
CA ALA A 14 -17.62 1.15 -1.67
C ALA A 14 -18.65 2.27 -1.39
N GLN A 15 -18.69 2.82 -0.17
CA GLN A 15 -19.52 3.99 0.16
C GLN A 15 -19.09 5.25 -0.59
N GLU A 16 -17.79 5.36 -0.91
CA GLU A 16 -17.24 6.40 -1.78
C GLU A 16 -17.46 6.11 -3.28
N GLY A 17 -18.14 4.99 -3.63
CA GLY A 17 -18.49 4.61 -5.00
C GLY A 17 -17.40 3.84 -5.76
N TYR A 18 -16.42 3.26 -5.09
CA TYR A 18 -15.40 2.41 -5.71
C TYR A 18 -15.78 0.93 -5.70
N LEU A 19 -15.45 0.20 -6.76
CA LEU A 19 -15.31 -1.26 -6.67
C LEU A 19 -13.98 -1.57 -5.97
N SER A 20 -14.06 -2.02 -4.72
CA SER A 20 -12.90 -2.33 -3.91
C SER A 20 -12.70 -3.84 -3.75
N VAL A 21 -11.50 -4.32 -4.02
CA VAL A 21 -11.14 -5.75 -3.95
C VAL A 21 -9.90 -5.91 -3.09
N ALA A 22 -10.00 -6.68 -2.01
CA ALA A 22 -8.88 -7.05 -1.15
C ALA A 22 -8.59 -8.55 -1.30
N PRO A 23 -7.48 -8.94 -1.96
CA PRO A 23 -7.12 -10.35 -2.11
C PRO A 23 -6.46 -10.92 -0.85
N GLU A 24 -6.68 -12.22 -0.59
CA GLU A 24 -5.90 -12.96 0.40
C GLU A 24 -4.59 -13.43 -0.25
N LEU A 25 -3.51 -12.66 -0.04
CA LEU A 25 -2.23 -12.89 -0.71
C LEU A 25 -1.41 -14.03 -0.10
N TYR A 26 -1.82 -14.54 1.07
CA TYR A 26 -1.08 -15.59 1.80
C TYR A 26 -1.68 -16.99 1.63
N PHE A 27 -2.80 -17.14 0.95
CA PHE A 27 -3.60 -18.37 0.93
C PHE A 27 -2.84 -19.63 0.48
N ARG A 28 -1.72 -19.48 -0.28
CA ARG A 28 -0.87 -20.61 -0.68
C ARG A 28 0.12 -21.03 0.39
N GLU A 29 0.45 -20.11 1.30
CA GLU A 29 1.51 -20.31 2.31
C GLU A 29 0.95 -20.62 3.69
N GLY A 30 -0.30 -20.26 3.96
CA GLY A 30 -0.99 -20.49 5.22
C GLY A 30 -2.05 -19.44 5.55
N ASP A 31 -2.62 -19.55 6.73
CA ASP A 31 -3.63 -18.63 7.25
C ASP A 31 -2.98 -17.64 8.23
N PRO A 32 -2.97 -16.32 7.92
CA PRO A 32 -2.42 -15.33 8.85
C PRO A 32 -3.14 -15.22 10.18
N SER A 33 -4.38 -15.71 10.29
CA SER A 33 -5.16 -15.71 11.54
C SER A 33 -4.66 -16.72 12.59
N GLU A 34 -3.84 -17.68 12.19
CA GLU A 34 -3.22 -18.66 13.09
C GLU A 34 -2.06 -18.09 13.93
N TYR A 35 -1.60 -16.89 13.61
CA TYR A 35 -0.46 -16.26 14.28
C TYR A 35 -0.92 -15.22 15.31
N SER A 36 -0.44 -15.38 16.54
CA SER A 36 -0.79 -14.51 17.67
C SER A 36 0.02 -13.22 17.73
N ASP A 37 1.19 -13.18 17.07
CA ASP A 37 2.08 -12.02 17.08
C ASP A 37 2.65 -11.70 15.69
N ILE A 38 2.95 -10.44 15.48
CA ILE A 38 3.43 -9.93 14.20
C ILE A 38 4.84 -10.43 13.83
N PRO A 39 5.83 -10.48 14.73
CA PRO A 39 7.16 -11.01 14.40
C PRO A 39 7.11 -12.45 13.89
N THR A 40 6.35 -13.33 14.53
CA THR A 40 6.18 -14.73 14.11
C THR A 40 5.45 -14.80 12.77
N LEU A 41 4.36 -14.03 12.58
CA LEU A 41 3.66 -13.92 11.31
C LEU A 41 4.61 -13.54 10.15
N PHE A 42 5.46 -12.52 10.35
CA PHE A 42 6.43 -12.11 9.34
C PHE A 42 7.46 -13.20 9.04
N LYS A 43 8.01 -13.83 10.07
CA LYS A 43 9.03 -14.87 9.93
C LYS A 43 8.48 -16.12 9.26
N GLU A 44 7.31 -16.61 9.69
CA GLU A 44 6.81 -17.92 9.31
C GLU A 44 5.87 -17.90 8.08
N LEU A 45 5.29 -16.74 7.75
CA LEU A 45 4.35 -16.63 6.64
C LEU A 45 4.76 -15.56 5.61
N VAL A 46 4.88 -14.29 6.02
CA VAL A 46 5.10 -13.18 5.07
C VAL A 46 6.41 -13.33 4.32
N SER A 47 7.47 -13.80 4.98
CA SER A 47 8.79 -14.03 4.36
C SER A 47 8.80 -15.12 3.29
N LYS A 48 7.79 -16.00 3.28
CA LYS A 48 7.66 -17.08 2.27
C LYS A 48 7.05 -16.58 0.97
N VAL A 49 6.31 -15.48 1.00
CA VAL A 49 5.65 -14.92 -0.17
C VAL A 49 6.62 -14.05 -0.95
N SER A 50 6.82 -14.36 -2.23
CA SER A 50 7.70 -13.56 -3.08
C SER A 50 7.00 -12.34 -3.67
N ASP A 51 7.75 -11.26 -3.90
CA ASP A 51 7.22 -10.07 -4.57
C ASP A 51 6.64 -10.41 -5.95
N SER A 52 7.31 -11.28 -6.72
CA SER A 52 6.84 -11.71 -8.04
C SER A 52 5.49 -12.42 -7.99
N GLN A 53 5.27 -13.27 -6.98
CA GLN A 53 3.98 -13.94 -6.77
C GLN A 53 2.89 -12.91 -6.44
N VAL A 54 3.17 -11.98 -5.51
CA VAL A 54 2.21 -10.94 -5.11
C VAL A 54 1.83 -10.05 -6.27
N LEU A 55 2.81 -9.58 -7.05
CA LEU A 55 2.54 -8.72 -8.21
C LEU A 55 1.71 -9.46 -9.27
N SER A 56 2.01 -10.74 -9.53
CA SER A 56 1.21 -11.57 -10.42
C SER A 56 -0.21 -11.80 -9.89
N ASP A 57 -0.38 -12.04 -8.59
CA ASP A 57 -1.71 -12.19 -7.98
C ASP A 57 -2.53 -10.90 -8.11
N LEU A 58 -1.91 -9.74 -7.93
CA LEU A 58 -2.57 -8.44 -8.10
C LEU A 58 -2.95 -8.18 -9.57
N ASP A 59 -2.14 -8.61 -10.55
CA ASP A 59 -2.52 -8.57 -11.96
C ASP A 59 -3.76 -9.46 -12.24
N HIS A 60 -3.84 -10.63 -11.62
CA HIS A 60 -5.02 -11.49 -11.71
C HIS A 60 -6.26 -10.86 -11.06
N VAL A 61 -6.09 -10.17 -9.93
CA VAL A 61 -7.17 -9.41 -9.27
C VAL A 61 -7.66 -8.26 -10.16
N ALA A 62 -6.74 -7.52 -10.79
CA ALA A 62 -7.10 -6.47 -11.74
C ALA A 62 -7.90 -7.02 -12.92
N ASN A 63 -7.45 -8.15 -13.50
CA ASN A 63 -8.18 -8.84 -14.57
C ASN A 63 -9.54 -9.39 -14.12
N TRP A 64 -9.65 -9.84 -12.86
CA TRP A 64 -10.92 -10.24 -12.29
C TRP A 64 -11.87 -9.05 -12.15
N ALA A 65 -11.40 -7.92 -11.61
CA ALA A 65 -12.18 -6.69 -11.48
C ALA A 65 -12.69 -6.19 -12.82
N ALA A 66 -11.86 -6.24 -13.87
CA ALA A 66 -12.26 -5.88 -15.24
C ALA A 66 -13.46 -6.70 -15.76
N ARG A 67 -13.62 -7.94 -15.31
CA ARG A 67 -14.74 -8.82 -15.68
C ARG A 67 -15.95 -8.67 -14.74
N HIS A 68 -15.84 -7.84 -13.70
CA HIS A 68 -16.86 -7.61 -12.68
C HIS A 68 -17.11 -6.10 -12.50
N ASP A 69 -17.40 -5.42 -13.61
CA ASP A 69 -17.76 -4.00 -13.69
C ASP A 69 -16.66 -2.99 -13.30
N GLY A 70 -15.40 -3.45 -13.13
CA GLY A 70 -14.27 -2.58 -12.87
C GLY A 70 -13.82 -1.81 -14.13
N ASP A 71 -13.68 -0.50 -14.02
CA ASP A 71 -13.09 0.32 -15.09
C ASP A 71 -11.57 0.41 -14.94
N MET A 72 -10.85 -0.37 -15.73
CA MET A 72 -9.38 -0.44 -15.69
C MET A 72 -8.67 0.85 -16.08
N ARG A 73 -9.37 1.80 -16.71
CA ARG A 73 -8.84 3.15 -16.99
C ARG A 73 -8.81 4.02 -15.72
N ARG A 74 -9.44 3.56 -14.64
CA ARG A 74 -9.56 4.23 -13.35
C ARG A 74 -9.11 3.33 -12.20
N MET A 75 -8.07 2.54 -12.43
CA MET A 75 -7.54 1.62 -11.41
C MET A 75 -6.58 2.35 -10.47
N ALA A 76 -6.80 2.18 -9.16
CA ALA A 76 -5.86 2.58 -8.12
C ALA A 76 -5.50 1.38 -7.23
N ILE A 77 -4.39 1.55 -6.51
CA ILE A 77 -3.99 0.61 -5.45
C ILE A 77 -3.75 1.37 -4.16
N THR A 78 -4.17 0.77 -3.04
CA THR A 78 -3.77 1.21 -1.71
C THR A 78 -3.43 0.01 -0.83
N GLY A 79 -2.55 0.22 0.13
CA GLY A 79 -2.16 -0.83 1.07
C GLY A 79 -1.47 -0.27 2.31
N PHE A 80 -1.41 -1.09 3.34
CA PHE A 80 -1.02 -0.72 4.69
C PHE A 80 0.13 -1.59 5.17
N CYS A 81 1.13 -1.03 5.83
CA CYS A 81 2.31 -1.74 6.33
C CYS A 81 3.02 -2.49 5.18
N TRP A 82 3.08 -3.82 5.22
CA TRP A 82 3.59 -4.63 4.11
C TRP A 82 2.83 -4.34 2.80
N GLY A 83 1.50 -4.18 2.85
CA GLY A 83 0.69 -3.77 1.71
C GLY A 83 1.03 -2.37 1.19
N GLY A 84 1.48 -1.46 2.04
CA GLY A 84 1.99 -0.15 1.64
C GLY A 84 3.27 -0.28 0.81
N ARG A 85 4.19 -1.17 1.21
CA ARG A 85 5.37 -1.50 0.38
C ARG A 85 4.94 -2.07 -0.98
N ILE A 86 3.97 -2.99 -0.99
CA ILE A 86 3.45 -3.59 -2.22
C ILE A 86 2.79 -2.54 -3.13
N SER A 87 2.11 -1.55 -2.56
CA SER A 87 1.51 -0.47 -3.36
C SER A 87 2.54 0.31 -4.15
N TRP A 88 3.72 0.61 -3.59
CA TRP A 88 4.85 1.19 -4.32
C TRP A 88 5.32 0.27 -5.46
N LEU A 89 5.55 -1.01 -5.16
CA LEU A 89 6.05 -1.98 -6.14
C LEU A 89 5.06 -2.18 -7.29
N PHE A 90 3.76 -2.26 -6.99
CA PHE A 90 2.74 -2.47 -8.00
C PHE A 90 2.53 -1.23 -8.89
N ALA A 91 2.71 -0.01 -8.34
CA ALA A 91 2.68 1.24 -9.09
C ALA A 91 3.81 1.36 -10.13
N ALA A 92 4.94 0.65 -9.92
CA ALA A 92 6.00 0.53 -10.91
C ALA A 92 5.81 -0.67 -11.86
N HIS A 93 5.10 -1.72 -11.40
CA HIS A 93 4.93 -2.96 -12.12
C HIS A 93 3.81 -2.90 -13.16
N ASN A 94 2.64 -2.38 -12.79
CA ASN A 94 1.46 -2.41 -13.66
C ASN A 94 1.15 -1.03 -14.26
N PRO A 95 1.34 -0.84 -15.57
CA PRO A 95 1.15 0.45 -16.23
C PRO A 95 -0.32 0.91 -16.31
N GLN A 96 -1.28 0.07 -15.95
CA GLN A 96 -2.69 0.44 -15.88
C GLN A 96 -3.04 1.16 -14.58
N VAL A 97 -2.18 1.11 -13.56
CA VAL A 97 -2.38 1.86 -12.31
C VAL A 97 -2.33 3.35 -12.61
N ARG A 98 -3.38 4.07 -12.20
CA ARG A 98 -3.51 5.51 -12.41
C ARG A 98 -3.12 6.32 -11.18
N ALA A 99 -3.23 5.72 -9.99
CA ALA A 99 -2.82 6.30 -8.72
C ALA A 99 -2.53 5.22 -7.69
N ALA A 100 -1.61 5.48 -6.78
CA ALA A 100 -1.35 4.61 -5.64
C ALA A 100 -1.32 5.41 -4.33
N ALA A 101 -1.73 4.78 -3.22
CA ALA A 101 -1.55 5.32 -1.88
C ALA A 101 -0.90 4.24 -0.98
N ALA A 102 0.25 4.56 -0.43
CA ALA A 102 1.07 3.65 0.35
C ALA A 102 1.13 4.13 1.81
N TRP A 103 0.51 3.39 2.72
CA TRP A 103 0.45 3.74 4.13
C TRP A 103 1.54 3.00 4.89
N TYR A 104 2.43 3.74 5.52
CA TYR A 104 3.53 3.27 6.39
C TYR A 104 4.18 1.97 5.87
N GLY A 105 4.45 1.92 4.56
CA GLY A 105 5.14 0.81 3.93
C GLY A 105 6.65 0.96 4.02
N ARG A 106 7.38 -0.12 4.34
CA ARG A 106 8.83 -0.10 4.38
C ARG A 106 9.41 0.36 3.04
N LEU A 107 10.36 1.29 3.08
CA LEU A 107 10.97 1.93 1.90
C LEU A 107 12.30 1.31 1.48
N GLU A 108 13.09 0.84 2.43
CA GLU A 108 14.39 0.19 2.23
C GLU A 108 14.58 -0.97 3.21
N GLY A 109 15.58 -1.82 2.99
CA GLY A 109 15.88 -2.94 3.89
C GLY A 109 16.78 -3.99 3.27
N GLU A 110 16.97 -5.09 3.98
CA GLU A 110 17.71 -6.24 3.48
C GLU A 110 16.97 -6.88 2.30
N LYS A 111 17.73 -7.19 1.24
CA LYS A 111 17.22 -7.87 0.05
C LYS A 111 17.35 -9.38 0.21
N THR A 112 16.29 -10.09 -0.12
CA THR A 112 16.25 -11.55 -0.11
C THR A 112 15.89 -12.09 -1.50
N LEU A 113 15.99 -13.40 -1.70
CA LEU A 113 15.55 -14.04 -2.94
C LEU A 113 14.05 -13.83 -3.22
N LYS A 114 13.25 -13.62 -2.18
CA LYS A 114 11.81 -13.38 -2.26
C LYS A 114 11.46 -11.89 -2.39
N GLN A 115 12.30 -11.01 -1.86
CA GLN A 115 12.13 -9.57 -1.82
C GLN A 115 13.40 -8.89 -2.35
N GLN A 116 13.53 -8.86 -3.68
CA GLN A 116 14.75 -8.39 -4.35
C GLN A 116 14.84 -6.88 -4.48
N LYS A 117 13.72 -6.19 -4.43
CA LYS A 117 13.62 -4.73 -4.55
C LYS A 117 12.78 -4.15 -3.43
N HIS A 118 13.15 -2.98 -2.98
CA HIS A 118 12.35 -2.13 -2.10
C HIS A 118 11.83 -0.89 -2.86
N PRO A 119 10.88 -0.13 -2.32
CA PRO A 119 10.37 1.07 -2.97
C PRO A 119 11.45 2.04 -3.44
N ILE A 120 12.52 2.21 -2.68
CA ILE A 120 13.64 3.09 -3.05
C ILE A 120 14.37 2.63 -4.33
N ASP A 121 14.43 1.32 -4.57
CA ASP A 121 15.09 0.74 -5.74
C ASP A 121 14.30 0.92 -7.04
N ILE A 122 12.97 1.14 -6.92
CA ILE A 122 12.05 1.24 -8.08
C ILE A 122 11.57 2.68 -8.32
N ALA A 123 12.14 3.66 -7.63
CA ALA A 123 11.75 5.05 -7.82
C ALA A 123 11.87 5.52 -9.30
N VAL A 124 12.86 5.01 -10.02
CA VAL A 124 13.07 5.29 -11.45
C VAL A 124 12.09 4.54 -12.37
N ASP A 125 11.49 3.47 -11.88
CA ASP A 125 10.58 2.60 -12.64
C ASP A 125 9.10 3.01 -12.44
N LEU A 126 8.81 4.01 -11.58
CA LEU A 126 7.44 4.42 -11.27
C LEU A 126 6.72 4.96 -12.51
N THR A 127 5.64 4.30 -12.87
CA THR A 127 4.76 4.70 -13.98
C THR A 127 3.49 5.41 -13.50
N ALA A 128 3.09 5.17 -12.26
CA ALA A 128 1.91 5.78 -11.65
C ALA A 128 2.29 6.79 -10.55
N PRO A 129 1.49 7.85 -10.35
CA PRO A 129 1.63 8.74 -9.20
C PRO A 129 1.40 8.03 -7.87
N VAL A 130 2.27 8.25 -6.89
CA VAL A 130 2.18 7.60 -5.57
C VAL A 130 2.13 8.61 -4.43
N LEU A 131 1.14 8.46 -3.54
CA LEU A 131 1.04 9.15 -2.26
C LEU A 131 1.57 8.24 -1.15
N GLY A 132 2.66 8.62 -0.50
CA GLY A 132 3.17 7.95 0.68
C GLY A 132 2.68 8.63 1.97
N LEU A 133 2.14 7.88 2.91
CA LEU A 133 1.59 8.37 4.18
C LEU A 133 2.33 7.70 5.34
N TYR A 134 3.11 8.47 6.09
CA TYR A 134 4.04 7.95 7.09
C TYR A 134 3.88 8.61 8.44
N GLY A 135 4.20 7.87 9.51
CA GLY A 135 4.24 8.41 10.87
C GLY A 135 5.64 8.95 11.21
N GLY A 136 5.70 10.12 11.87
CA GLY A 136 6.96 10.72 12.32
C GLY A 136 7.57 10.00 13.52
N GLN A 137 6.77 9.22 14.26
CA GLN A 137 7.20 8.40 15.41
C GLN A 137 7.25 6.89 15.07
N ASP A 138 7.32 6.56 13.78
CA ASP A 138 7.45 5.16 13.35
C ASP A 138 8.91 4.70 13.45
N GLU A 139 9.25 4.00 14.53
CA GLU A 139 10.60 3.45 14.74
C GLU A 139 11.02 2.41 13.68
N SER A 140 10.05 1.77 13.01
CA SER A 140 10.32 0.78 11.96
C SER A 140 10.60 1.39 10.58
N ILE A 141 10.26 2.67 10.40
CA ILE A 141 10.50 3.44 9.17
C ILE A 141 11.07 4.81 9.57
N PRO A 142 12.37 4.90 9.85
CA PRO A 142 13.02 6.13 10.30
C PRO A 142 12.85 7.28 9.29
N LEU A 143 12.80 8.51 9.78
CA LEU A 143 12.72 9.71 8.92
C LEU A 143 13.86 9.78 7.90
N GLU A 144 15.04 9.26 8.24
CA GLU A 144 16.16 9.14 7.30
C GLU A 144 15.80 8.28 6.07
N SER A 145 15.08 7.17 6.27
CA SER A 145 14.59 6.31 5.18
C SER A 145 13.60 7.06 4.28
N ILE A 146 12.74 7.88 4.88
CA ILE A 146 11.79 8.72 4.15
C ILE A 146 12.53 9.79 3.33
N ASP A 147 13.55 10.42 3.89
CA ASP A 147 14.32 11.44 3.19
C ASP A 147 15.15 10.86 2.05
N LYS A 148 15.73 9.67 2.21
CA LYS A 148 16.36 8.93 1.11
C LYS A 148 15.36 8.63 -0.01
N MET A 149 14.15 8.20 0.33
CA MET A 149 13.11 7.95 -0.68
C MET A 149 12.72 9.22 -1.41
N ARG A 150 12.53 10.35 -0.70
CA ARG A 150 12.27 11.66 -1.32
C ARG A 150 13.36 12.06 -2.31
N GLN A 151 14.61 11.85 -1.94
CA GLN A 151 15.76 12.13 -2.83
C GLN A 151 15.73 11.23 -4.09
N ALA A 152 15.48 9.93 -3.92
CA ALA A 152 15.37 9.00 -5.05
C ALA A 152 14.21 9.36 -5.99
N LEU A 153 13.04 9.73 -5.46
CA LEU A 153 11.89 10.18 -6.23
C LEU A 153 12.18 11.47 -6.99
N HIS A 154 12.85 12.43 -6.34
CA HIS A 154 13.25 13.69 -6.97
C HIS A 154 14.25 13.45 -8.09
N ALA A 155 15.28 12.63 -7.85
CA ALA A 155 16.28 12.28 -8.87
C ALA A 155 15.68 11.57 -10.08
N ALA A 156 14.65 10.76 -9.86
CA ALA A 156 13.89 10.06 -10.91
C ALA A 156 12.85 10.94 -11.61
N ASN A 157 12.63 12.17 -11.15
CA ASN A 157 11.50 13.02 -11.58
C ASN A 157 10.15 12.29 -11.50
N ALA A 158 10.00 11.44 -10.49
CA ALA A 158 8.80 10.62 -10.28
C ALA A 158 7.64 11.48 -9.73
N LYS A 159 6.43 11.20 -10.18
CA LYS A 159 5.21 11.84 -9.64
C LYS A 159 4.87 11.18 -8.30
N ALA A 160 5.37 11.72 -7.23
CA ALA A 160 5.06 11.20 -5.89
C ALA A 160 5.06 12.32 -4.85
N GLU A 161 4.26 12.12 -3.81
CA GLU A 161 4.21 12.96 -2.62
C GLU A 161 4.38 12.08 -1.38
N ILE A 162 5.13 12.54 -0.40
CA ILE A 162 5.25 11.88 0.90
C ILE A 162 4.84 12.85 2.00
N VAL A 163 3.76 12.50 2.69
CA VAL A 163 3.24 13.18 3.88
C VAL A 163 3.72 12.46 5.12
N VAL A 164 4.25 13.21 6.09
CA VAL A 164 4.64 12.69 7.40
C VAL A 164 3.77 13.34 8.47
N TYR A 165 3.17 12.51 9.31
CA TYR A 165 2.38 12.91 10.47
C TYR A 165 3.26 12.87 11.72
N PRO A 166 3.71 14.03 12.25
CA PRO A 166 4.76 14.08 13.27
C PRO A 166 4.45 13.28 14.54
N GLU A 167 3.16 13.25 14.92
CA GLU A 167 2.70 12.62 16.17
C GLU A 167 2.24 11.15 15.98
N ALA A 168 2.20 10.66 14.76
CA ALA A 168 1.73 9.31 14.47
C ALA A 168 2.88 8.30 14.47
N GLY A 169 2.60 7.10 15.00
CA GLY A 169 3.49 5.93 14.92
C GLY A 169 3.17 5.01 13.77
N HIS A 170 3.75 3.79 13.79
CA HIS A 170 3.41 2.75 12.82
C HIS A 170 1.95 2.33 12.94
N ALA A 171 1.30 2.03 11.82
CA ALA A 171 -0.10 1.57 11.74
C ALA A 171 -1.14 2.57 12.30
N PHE A 172 -0.89 3.87 12.18
CA PHE A 172 -1.76 4.92 12.72
C PHE A 172 -3.19 4.92 12.11
N ASN A 173 -3.45 4.23 11.02
CA ASN A 173 -4.80 4.08 10.46
C ASN A 173 -5.58 2.89 11.04
N ALA A 174 -4.94 2.01 11.79
CA ALA A 174 -5.55 0.78 12.28
C ALA A 174 -6.27 1.03 13.61
N ASP A 175 -7.58 1.29 13.57
CA ASP A 175 -8.42 1.69 14.70
C ASP A 175 -8.54 0.63 15.82
N TYR A 176 -8.17 -0.61 15.52
CA TYR A 176 -8.10 -1.72 16.50
C TYR A 176 -6.74 -1.82 17.22
N ARG A 177 -5.78 -0.91 16.92
CA ARG A 177 -4.44 -0.92 17.52
C ARG A 177 -4.23 0.26 18.47
N PRO A 178 -3.37 0.11 19.50
CA PRO A 178 -3.00 1.22 20.39
C PRO A 178 -2.31 2.39 19.67
N SER A 179 -1.69 2.13 18.50
CA SER A 179 -1.02 3.15 17.69
C SER A 179 -1.97 3.96 16.80
N TYR A 180 -3.28 3.71 16.89
CA TYR A 180 -4.26 4.47 16.12
C TYR A 180 -4.21 5.97 16.45
N HIS A 181 -4.10 6.80 15.42
CA HIS A 181 -4.12 8.26 15.55
C HIS A 181 -5.23 8.83 14.66
N ALA A 182 -6.36 9.15 15.29
CA ALA A 182 -7.61 9.48 14.60
C ALA A 182 -7.47 10.60 13.58
N ASP A 183 -6.83 11.71 13.97
CA ASP A 183 -6.68 12.88 13.09
C ASP A 183 -5.80 12.58 11.89
N SER A 184 -4.67 11.87 12.09
CA SER A 184 -3.78 11.46 10.99
C SER A 184 -4.45 10.43 10.07
N ALA A 185 -5.24 9.52 10.63
CA ALA A 185 -6.00 8.54 9.86
C ALA A 185 -7.06 9.21 8.99
N ALA A 186 -7.80 10.17 9.54
CA ALA A 186 -8.85 10.92 8.82
C ALA A 186 -8.26 11.81 7.72
N ASP A 187 -7.18 12.57 8.02
CA ASP A 187 -6.49 13.40 7.02
C ASP A 187 -5.89 12.54 5.90
N GLY A 188 -5.21 11.43 6.26
CA GLY A 188 -4.64 10.51 5.28
C GLY A 188 -5.68 9.87 4.37
N TRP A 189 -6.85 9.51 4.91
CA TRP A 189 -7.97 9.02 4.12
C TRP A 189 -8.47 10.07 3.12
N SER A 190 -8.67 11.29 3.59
CA SER A 190 -9.10 12.41 2.74
C SER A 190 -8.07 12.72 1.64
N ARG A 191 -6.77 12.72 1.97
CA ARG A 191 -5.69 12.89 0.98
C ARG A 191 -5.65 11.76 -0.04
N MET A 192 -5.82 10.52 0.38
CA MET A 192 -5.87 9.36 -0.53
C MET A 192 -6.99 9.50 -1.55
N LEU A 193 -8.21 9.83 -1.11
CA LEU A 193 -9.36 10.03 -2.01
C LEU A 193 -9.14 11.21 -2.96
N ALA A 194 -8.60 12.33 -2.45
CA ALA A 194 -8.25 13.48 -3.26
C ALA A 194 -7.16 13.14 -4.31
N TRP A 195 -6.15 12.37 -3.92
CA TRP A 195 -5.09 11.87 -4.81
C TRP A 195 -5.66 11.00 -5.92
N PHE A 196 -6.52 10.06 -5.58
CA PHE A 196 -7.18 9.21 -6.56
C PHE A 196 -7.99 10.06 -7.56
N LYS A 197 -8.81 10.99 -7.07
CA LYS A 197 -9.59 11.90 -7.91
C LYS A 197 -8.69 12.75 -8.81
N GLN A 198 -7.60 13.31 -8.30
CA GLN A 198 -6.65 14.14 -9.05
C GLN A 198 -6.07 13.40 -10.26
N TYR A 199 -5.84 12.08 -10.14
CA TYR A 199 -5.28 11.26 -11.19
C TYR A 199 -6.32 10.44 -11.97
N GLY A 200 -7.57 10.87 -11.92
CA GLY A 200 -8.65 10.31 -12.76
C GLY A 200 -9.26 9.02 -12.22
N VAL A 201 -9.00 8.68 -10.97
CA VAL A 201 -9.64 7.55 -10.28
C VAL A 201 -10.73 8.13 -9.38
N ALA A 202 -11.88 8.38 -9.94
CA ALA A 202 -13.06 8.86 -9.22
C ALA A 202 -14.27 8.01 -9.60
N PRO A 203 -15.25 7.83 -8.69
CA PRO A 203 -16.54 7.24 -9.01
C PRO A 203 -17.24 8.00 -10.13
N ASN A 204 -18.18 7.35 -10.80
CA ASN A 204 -19.09 8.07 -11.70
C ASN A 204 -19.97 8.99 -10.84
N ALA A 205 -20.16 10.22 -11.32
CA ALA A 205 -21.11 11.15 -10.73
C ALA A 205 -22.54 10.63 -10.89
#